data_18975f341cdc6ce6e9f83a3ef7539a7d
#
_entry.id   18975f341cdc6ce6e9f83a3ef7539a7d
#
_cell.length_a   1.000
_cell.length_b   1.000
_cell.length_c   1.000
_cell.angle_alpha   90.00
_cell.angle_beta   90.00
_cell.angle_gamma   90.00
#
_symmetry.space_group_name_H-M   'P 1'
#
loop_
_entity.id
_entity.type
_entity.pdbx_description
1 polymer ?
#
loop_
_entity_poly.entity_id
_entity_poly.type
_entity_poly.pdbx_seq_one_letter_code
_entity_poly.pdbx_strand_id
1 'polypeptide(L)'
;VEIPMDEIMEIFEMDLNRAAAGADMLIQDNIGHDLPQHVGEVILEMVFQLGTTGVSKFLKFWKALRVKDWKTAAAEMKDSRWHSQTPKRCESLAEIVANT
;
A
#
# COMPACT_ATOMS: atom_id res chain seq x y z
N VAL A 1 21.61 15.12 15.02
CA VAL A 1 21.74 13.95 14.24
C VAL A 1 21.04 12.77 14.88
N GLU A 2 21.16 12.67 16.14
CA GLU A 2 20.34 11.72 16.84
C GLU A 2 18.88 12.11 16.72
N ILE A 3 18.67 13.31 16.38
CA ILE A 3 17.34 13.78 16.07
C ILE A 3 16.61 12.84 15.13
N PRO A 4 17.24 12.35 14.06
CA PRO A 4 16.51 11.47 13.15
C PRO A 4 15.95 10.23 13.80
N MET A 5 16.66 9.70 14.78
CA MET A 5 16.17 8.49 15.43
C MET A 5 14.91 8.78 16.20
N ASP A 6 14.92 9.84 17.00
CA ASP A 6 13.73 10.21 17.77
C ASP A 6 12.60 10.62 16.86
N GLU A 7 12.91 11.37 15.81
CA GLU A 7 11.89 11.78 14.88
C GLU A 7 11.28 10.60 14.15
N ILE A 8 12.10 9.62 13.83
CA ILE A 8 11.62 8.43 13.16
C ILE A 8 10.63 7.70 14.05
N MET A 9 10.92 7.61 15.33
CA MET A 9 10.02 6.94 16.24
C MET A 9 8.72 7.70 16.41
N GLU A 10 8.79 9.01 16.53
CA GLU A 10 7.61 9.83 16.64
C GLU A 10 6.78 9.75 15.37
N ILE A 11 7.45 9.85 14.24
CA ILE A 11 6.78 9.75 12.95
C ILE A 11 6.14 8.40 12.80
N PHE A 12 6.80 7.37 13.30
CA PHE A 12 6.29 6.01 13.21
C PHE A 12 4.95 5.89 13.93
N GLU A 13 4.84 6.45 15.12
CA GLU A 13 3.59 6.43 15.86
C GLU A 13 2.53 7.27 15.18
N MET A 14 2.92 8.43 14.68
CA MET A 14 1.99 9.29 13.97
C MET A 14 1.61 8.69 12.63
N ASP A 15 2.55 8.00 12.00
CA ASP A 15 2.33 7.44 10.67
C ASP A 15 1.24 6.40 10.65
N LEU A 16 0.97 5.73 11.75
CA LEU A 16 -0.10 4.76 11.77
C LEU A 16 -1.43 5.41 11.42
N ASN A 17 -1.71 6.55 12.03
CA ASN A 17 -2.93 7.30 11.73
C ASN A 17 -2.88 7.95 10.36
N ARG A 18 -1.72 8.46 9.98
CA ARG A 18 -1.56 9.05 8.65
C ARG A 18 -1.68 8.01 7.56
N ALA A 19 -1.13 6.82 7.81
CA ALA A 19 -1.23 5.75 6.84
C ALA A 19 -2.67 5.34 6.64
N ALA A 20 -3.45 5.26 7.70
CA ALA A 20 -4.86 4.91 7.58
C ALA A 20 -5.62 5.98 6.79
N ALA A 21 -5.39 7.24 7.12
CA ALA A 21 -6.04 8.34 6.41
C ALA A 21 -5.59 8.39 4.95
N GLY A 22 -4.31 8.18 4.70
CA GLY A 22 -3.77 8.17 3.34
C GLY A 22 -4.32 7.02 2.53
N ALA A 23 -4.43 5.84 3.13
CA ALA A 23 -4.99 4.68 2.45
C ALA A 23 -6.45 4.93 2.08
N ASP A 24 -7.23 5.46 3.01
CA ASP A 24 -8.63 5.78 2.74
C ASP A 24 -8.76 6.80 1.62
N MET A 25 -7.93 7.83 1.65
CA MET A 25 -7.97 8.86 0.63
C MET A 25 -7.63 8.28 -0.74
N LEU A 26 -6.60 7.44 -0.81
CA LEU A 26 -6.21 6.83 -2.07
C LEU A 26 -7.29 5.91 -2.61
N ILE A 27 -7.92 5.14 -1.74
CA ILE A 27 -9.00 4.25 -2.15
C ILE A 27 -10.17 5.07 -2.70
N GLN A 28 -10.54 6.14 -2.02
CA GLN A 28 -11.63 6.98 -2.48
C GLN A 28 -11.31 7.68 -3.79
N ASP A 29 -10.09 8.19 -3.90
CA ASP A 29 -9.69 8.92 -5.10
C ASP A 29 -9.53 8.02 -6.30
N ASN A 30 -9.02 6.81 -6.11
CA ASN A 30 -8.67 5.93 -7.23
C ASN A 30 -9.72 4.86 -7.51
N ILE A 31 -10.45 4.44 -6.49
CA ILE A 31 -11.41 3.34 -6.63
C ILE A 31 -12.84 3.86 -6.58
N GLY A 32 -13.16 4.61 -5.51
CA GLY A 32 -14.48 5.19 -5.36
C GLY A 32 -15.56 4.22 -4.92
N HIS A 33 -15.21 2.99 -4.63
CA HIS A 33 -16.15 2.00 -4.11
C HIS A 33 -15.47 1.15 -3.05
N ASP A 34 -16.24 0.36 -2.34
CA ASP A 34 -15.72 -0.45 -1.25
C ASP A 34 -14.82 -1.56 -1.78
N LEU A 35 -13.74 -1.80 -1.04
CA LEU A 35 -12.85 -2.92 -1.28
C LEU A 35 -13.01 -3.94 -0.18
N PRO A 36 -12.69 -5.21 -0.44
CA PRO A 36 -12.64 -6.20 0.63
C PRO A 36 -11.69 -5.74 1.72
N GLN A 37 -12.03 -6.06 2.97
CA GLN A 37 -11.27 -5.57 4.12
C GLN A 37 -9.79 -5.95 4.02
N HIS A 38 -9.50 -7.18 3.62
CA HIS A 38 -8.10 -7.61 3.56
C HIS A 38 -7.31 -6.89 2.47
N VAL A 39 -7.95 -6.47 1.38
CA VAL A 39 -7.29 -5.65 0.38
C VAL A 39 -7.00 -4.27 0.94
N GLY A 40 -7.95 -3.71 1.69
CA GLY A 40 -7.74 -2.43 2.35
C GLY A 40 -6.56 -2.49 3.32
N GLU A 41 -6.44 -3.59 4.05
CA GLU A 41 -5.32 -3.78 4.97
C GLU A 41 -3.99 -3.86 4.23
N VAL A 42 -3.96 -4.50 3.07
CA VAL A 42 -2.76 -4.53 2.24
C VAL A 42 -2.37 -3.13 1.81
N ILE A 43 -3.34 -2.33 1.38
CA ILE A 43 -3.07 -0.96 0.98
C ILE A 43 -2.55 -0.14 2.16
N LEU A 44 -3.10 -0.35 3.34
CA LEU A 44 -2.62 0.31 4.54
C LEU A 44 -1.15 -0.02 4.79
N GLU A 45 -0.79 -1.30 4.68
CA GLU A 45 0.60 -1.71 4.84
C GLU A 45 1.50 -1.06 3.79
N MET A 46 1.03 -0.99 2.55
CA MET A 46 1.79 -0.34 1.49
C MET A 46 2.04 1.13 1.81
N VAL A 47 1.00 1.82 2.26
CA VAL A 47 1.12 3.22 2.61
C VAL A 47 2.08 3.39 3.78
N PHE A 48 2.01 2.49 4.74
CA PHE A 48 2.89 2.53 5.90
C PHE A 48 4.36 2.38 5.50
N GLN A 49 4.64 1.54 4.53
CA GLN A 49 6.01 1.28 4.11
C GLN A 49 6.51 2.26 3.05
N LEU A 50 5.67 2.63 2.11
CA LEU A 50 6.06 3.42 0.96
C LEU A 50 5.63 4.88 1.05
N GLY A 51 4.71 5.20 1.95
CA GLY A 51 4.13 6.52 2.04
C GLY A 51 3.00 6.69 1.04
N THR A 52 2.15 7.67 1.31
CA THR A 52 0.98 7.94 0.47
C THR A 52 1.39 8.24 -0.96
N THR A 53 2.41 9.07 -1.13
CA THR A 53 2.88 9.45 -2.46
C THR A 53 3.42 8.25 -3.22
N GLY A 54 4.18 7.38 -2.54
CA GLY A 54 4.74 6.20 -3.18
C GLY A 54 3.66 5.27 -3.70
N VAL A 55 2.64 5.02 -2.88
CA VAL A 55 1.55 4.14 -3.27
C VAL A 55 0.70 4.77 -4.37
N SER A 56 0.53 6.09 -4.34
CA SER A 56 -0.28 6.78 -5.35
C SER A 56 0.28 6.63 -6.75
N LYS A 57 1.56 6.34 -6.87
CA LYS A 57 2.21 6.19 -8.17
C LYS A 57 2.00 4.82 -8.79
N PHE A 58 1.38 3.90 -8.09
CA PHE A 58 1.10 2.56 -8.59
C PHE A 58 -0.14 2.59 -9.49
N LEU A 59 -0.07 3.30 -10.60
CA LEU A 59 -1.24 3.55 -11.43
C LEU A 59 -1.90 2.28 -11.96
N LYS A 60 -1.09 1.34 -12.41
CA LYS A 60 -1.64 0.08 -12.95
C LYS A 60 -2.26 -0.77 -11.85
N PHE A 61 -1.70 -0.73 -10.67
CA PHE A 61 -2.26 -1.42 -9.52
C PHE A 61 -3.66 -0.88 -9.22
N TRP A 62 -3.80 0.45 -9.15
CA TRP A 62 -5.11 1.05 -8.89
C TRP A 62 -6.10 0.75 -9.99
N LYS A 63 -5.65 0.77 -11.24
CA LYS A 63 -6.52 0.45 -12.36
C LYS A 63 -7.03 -0.99 -12.26
N ALA A 64 -6.16 -1.92 -11.89
CA ALA A 64 -6.57 -3.31 -11.72
C ALA A 64 -7.56 -3.46 -10.58
N LEU A 65 -7.34 -2.76 -9.47
CA LEU A 65 -8.26 -2.81 -8.34
C LEU A 65 -9.63 -2.26 -8.72
N ARG A 66 -9.63 -1.24 -9.57
CA ARG A 66 -10.88 -0.60 -10.00
C ARG A 66 -11.81 -1.58 -10.71
N VAL A 67 -11.24 -2.49 -11.46
CA VAL A 67 -12.00 -3.50 -12.19
C VAL A 67 -11.99 -4.83 -11.48
N LYS A 68 -11.50 -4.86 -10.26
CA LYS A 68 -11.45 -6.06 -9.40
C LYS A 68 -10.61 -7.18 -10.02
N ASP A 69 -9.56 -6.81 -10.75
CA ASP A 69 -8.61 -7.75 -11.32
C ASP A 69 -7.50 -7.97 -10.32
N TRP A 70 -7.79 -8.79 -9.33
CA TRP A 70 -6.89 -8.99 -8.19
C TRP A 70 -5.55 -9.57 -8.59
N LYS A 71 -5.55 -10.46 -9.57
CA LYS A 71 -4.30 -11.09 -10.01
C LYS A 71 -3.38 -10.09 -10.68
N THR A 72 -3.93 -9.23 -11.51
CA THR A 72 -3.13 -8.19 -12.15
C THR A 72 -2.62 -7.20 -11.11
N ALA A 73 -3.48 -6.84 -10.15
CA ALA A 73 -3.04 -5.94 -9.08
C ALA A 73 -1.86 -6.54 -8.32
N ALA A 74 -1.93 -7.82 -7.99
CA ALA A 74 -0.84 -8.50 -7.29
C ALA A 74 0.42 -8.52 -8.15
N ALA A 75 0.29 -8.75 -9.45
CA ALA A 75 1.43 -8.76 -10.35
C ALA A 75 2.10 -7.39 -10.40
N GLU A 76 1.30 -6.33 -10.40
CA GLU A 76 1.85 -4.98 -10.40
C GLU A 76 2.59 -4.66 -9.10
N MET A 77 2.13 -5.19 -7.98
CA MET A 77 2.85 -5.05 -6.73
C MET A 77 4.24 -5.67 -6.82
N LYS A 78 4.33 -6.86 -7.41
CA LYS A 78 5.60 -7.56 -7.54
C LYS A 78 6.50 -6.93 -8.60
N ASP A 79 5.93 -6.21 -9.54
CA ASP A 79 6.68 -5.55 -10.60
C ASP A 79 7.00 -4.12 -10.18
N SER A 80 7.57 -3.96 -8.98
CA SER A 80 7.84 -2.65 -8.44
C SER A 80 9.18 -2.65 -7.74
N ARG A 81 9.71 -1.44 -7.52
CA ARG A 81 10.95 -1.28 -6.79
C ARG A 81 10.80 -1.76 -5.34
N TRP A 82 9.60 -1.68 -4.81
CA TRP A 82 9.29 -2.18 -3.48
C TRP A 82 9.60 -3.67 -3.39
N HIS A 83 9.24 -4.44 -4.40
CA HIS A 83 9.55 -5.87 -4.42
C HIS A 83 11.07 -6.12 -4.36
N SER A 84 11.85 -5.26 -5.03
CA SER A 84 13.31 -5.40 -4.99
C SER A 84 13.86 -5.15 -3.59
N GLN A 85 13.24 -4.27 -2.82
CA GLN A 85 13.71 -3.91 -1.50
C GLN A 85 13.25 -4.88 -0.43
N THR A 86 12.01 -5.32 -0.48
CA THR A 86 11.45 -6.22 0.52
C THR A 86 10.62 -7.29 -0.19
N PRO A 87 11.30 -8.23 -0.88
CA PRO A 87 10.56 -9.18 -1.72
C PRO A 87 9.60 -10.07 -0.94
N LYS A 88 9.99 -10.52 0.24
CA LYS A 88 9.12 -11.42 1.01
C LYS A 88 7.86 -10.72 1.47
N ARG A 89 8.00 -9.49 1.95
CA ARG A 89 6.84 -8.74 2.41
C ARG A 89 5.92 -8.42 1.24
N CYS A 90 6.51 -7.97 0.14
CA CYS A 90 5.73 -7.64 -1.04
C CYS A 90 4.97 -8.87 -1.56
N GLU A 91 5.65 -10.02 -1.62
CA GLU A 91 5.02 -11.23 -2.12
C GLU A 91 3.90 -11.71 -1.20
N SER A 92 4.10 -11.60 0.12
CA SER A 92 3.05 -11.97 1.07
C SER A 92 1.80 -11.13 0.86
N LEU A 93 1.98 -9.82 0.75
CA LEU A 93 0.84 -8.93 0.57
C LEU A 93 0.20 -9.11 -0.81
N ALA A 94 1.02 -9.32 -1.84
CA ALA A 94 0.51 -9.56 -3.18
C ALA A 94 -0.30 -10.84 -3.23
N GLU A 95 0.11 -11.87 -2.50
CA GLU A 95 -0.63 -13.12 -2.47
C GLU A 95 -2.01 -12.94 -1.85
N ILE A 96 -2.10 -12.11 -0.81
CA ILE A 96 -3.40 -11.80 -0.22
C ILE A 96 -4.32 -11.18 -1.26
N VAL A 97 -3.80 -10.24 -2.03
CA VAL A 97 -4.58 -9.58 -3.07
C VAL A 97 -4.97 -10.58 -4.16
N ALA A 98 -4.02 -11.41 -4.60
CA ALA A 98 -4.27 -12.37 -5.68
C ALA A 98 -5.33 -13.40 -5.31
N ASN A 99 -5.41 -13.74 -4.04
CA ASN A 99 -6.36 -14.74 -3.56
C ASN A 99 -7.71 -14.17 -3.15
N THR A 100 -7.93 -12.89 -3.43
CA THR A 100 -9.23 -12.24 -3.17
C THR A 100 -10.34 -12.68 -4.14
#